data_49db5ce88f72fd2bf4f72f642985d7e6
#
_entry.id   49db5ce88f72fd2bf4f72f642985d7e6
#
_cell.length_a   1.000
_cell.length_b   1.000
_cell.length_c   1.000
_cell.angle_alpha   90.00
_cell.angle_beta   90.00
_cell.angle_gamma   90.00
#
_symmetry.space_group_name_H-M   'P 1'
#
loop_
_entity.id
_entity.type
_entity.pdbx_description
1 polymer ?
#
loop_
_entity_poly.entity_id
_entity_poly.type
_entity_poly.pdbx_seq_one_letter_code
_entity_poly.pdbx_strand_id
1 'polypeptide(L)'
;MPDLVPQWAAVVPVKGGPLAKSRLALPEPARRDLANAFAHDTVSALLDAIEGMPVLVVTSDPTVSSWVTPAGARLVPDPGLGLDAAVAAGCRVAAAAGATRVAAVLGDHPALRAAEVRVALEATGRHPAAVVPDADGLGTAMLTLTVPRGESMAGVRTAFGAGSAAAHEALGHVRLDLDLPGLRVDVDDARSLAEATRLGLGPHSARALARATVHGVQATIHCIADDGSGSALLDDGVEVDLPPDAAQRSGLRHLRVGQRVSIELDESGAAATRVWITGIGPGEDIH
;
A
#
# COMPACT_ATOMS: atom_id res chain seq x y z
N MET A 1 22.78 -34.24 11.98
CA MET A 1 22.02 -33.82 10.81
C MET A 1 22.51 -32.43 10.47
N PRO A 2 22.98 -32.13 9.25
CA PRO A 2 23.30 -30.74 8.93
C PRO A 2 22.04 -29.92 9.10
N ASP A 3 22.14 -28.84 9.86
CA ASP A 3 21.07 -27.83 10.00
C ASP A 3 20.76 -27.32 8.60
N LEU A 4 19.64 -27.78 8.03
CA LEU A 4 19.16 -27.31 6.74
C LEU A 4 18.81 -25.82 6.94
N VAL A 5 19.53 -24.95 6.24
CA VAL A 5 19.21 -23.52 6.18
C VAL A 5 17.73 -23.40 5.83
N PRO A 6 16.92 -22.65 6.61
CA PRO A 6 15.51 -22.52 6.35
C PRO A 6 15.28 -21.97 4.94
N GLN A 7 14.53 -22.70 4.12
CA GLN A 7 14.10 -22.18 2.82
C GLN A 7 12.86 -21.32 3.04
N TRP A 8 13.05 -20.01 3.02
CA TRP A 8 11.96 -19.04 3.14
C TRP A 8 11.20 -18.88 1.83
N ALA A 9 9.90 -18.63 1.93
CA ALA A 9 9.11 -18.05 0.87
C ALA A 9 8.29 -16.88 1.45
N ALA A 10 8.15 -15.79 0.70
CA ALA A 10 7.26 -14.70 1.07
C ALA A 10 5.90 -14.86 0.37
N VAL A 11 4.82 -14.55 1.08
CA VAL A 11 3.44 -14.50 0.56
C VAL A 11 2.93 -13.09 0.74
N VAL A 12 2.57 -12.45 -0.38
CA VAL A 12 2.07 -11.08 -0.41
C VAL A 12 0.66 -11.07 -0.98
N PRO A 13 -0.38 -11.07 -0.14
CA PRO A 13 -1.73 -10.85 -0.61
C PRO A 13 -1.90 -9.37 -1.02
N VAL A 14 -2.38 -9.15 -2.25
CA VAL A 14 -2.63 -7.81 -2.77
C VAL A 14 -4.07 -7.75 -3.27
N LYS A 15 -4.89 -6.99 -2.55
CA LYS A 15 -6.27 -6.73 -2.94
C LYS A 15 -6.32 -5.41 -3.70
N GLY A 16 -6.60 -5.50 -5.00
CA GLY A 16 -6.89 -4.35 -5.83
C GLY A 16 -8.35 -3.91 -5.76
N GLY A 17 -8.70 -2.96 -6.62
CA GLY A 17 -10.08 -2.52 -6.81
C GLY A 17 -10.34 -1.08 -6.36
N PRO A 18 -11.54 -0.54 -6.67
CA PRO A 18 -11.86 0.87 -6.50
C PRO A 18 -11.92 1.33 -5.03
N LEU A 19 -12.07 0.40 -4.09
CA LEU A 19 -12.08 0.69 -2.65
C LEU A 19 -10.70 0.63 -2.00
N ALA A 20 -9.63 0.34 -2.80
CA ALA A 20 -8.28 0.34 -2.26
C ALA A 20 -7.93 1.73 -1.71
N LYS A 21 -7.42 1.74 -0.44
CA LYS A 21 -6.98 2.96 0.24
C LYS A 21 -8.01 4.10 0.24
N SER A 22 -9.29 3.77 0.46
CA SER A 22 -10.41 4.73 0.46
C SER A 22 -10.27 5.85 1.50
N ARG A 23 -9.43 5.68 2.53
CA ARG A 23 -9.14 6.69 3.56
C ARG A 23 -8.06 7.70 3.14
N LEU A 24 -7.38 7.49 2.02
CA LEU A 24 -6.54 8.52 1.43
C LEU A 24 -7.44 9.58 0.77
N ALA A 25 -7.23 10.84 1.12
CA ALA A 25 -7.97 11.97 0.54
C ALA A 25 -7.48 12.27 -0.89
N LEU A 26 -7.62 11.30 -1.78
CA LEU A 26 -7.20 11.35 -3.19
C LEU A 26 -8.28 10.74 -4.08
N PRO A 27 -8.39 11.16 -5.36
CA PRO A 27 -9.28 10.56 -6.34
C PRO A 27 -9.03 9.06 -6.50
N GLU A 28 -10.07 8.31 -6.85
CA GLU A 28 -10.02 6.86 -7.02
C GLU A 28 -8.86 6.39 -7.93
N PRO A 29 -8.62 6.98 -9.11
CA PRO A 29 -7.48 6.57 -9.95
C PRO A 29 -6.12 6.72 -9.24
N ALA A 30 -5.90 7.84 -8.56
CA ALA A 30 -4.65 8.08 -7.83
C ALA A 30 -4.47 7.13 -6.64
N ARG A 31 -5.56 6.81 -5.92
CA ARG A 31 -5.51 5.80 -4.84
C ARG A 31 -5.15 4.42 -5.34
N ARG A 32 -5.71 4.00 -6.49
CA ARG A 32 -5.38 2.72 -7.12
C ARG A 32 -3.93 2.66 -7.58
N ASP A 33 -3.45 3.72 -8.22
CA ASP A 33 -2.06 3.83 -8.67
C ASP A 33 -1.10 3.76 -7.48
N LEU A 34 -1.40 4.46 -6.38
CA LEU A 34 -0.63 4.40 -5.14
C LEU A 34 -0.66 3.00 -4.51
N ALA A 35 -1.84 2.39 -4.35
CA ALA A 35 -1.94 1.04 -3.78
C ALA A 35 -1.16 0.01 -4.60
N ASN A 36 -1.20 0.13 -5.93
CA ASN A 36 -0.42 -0.71 -6.84
C ASN A 36 1.09 -0.46 -6.68
N ALA A 37 1.51 0.81 -6.56
CA ALA A 37 2.90 1.19 -6.36
C ALA A 37 3.43 0.72 -4.99
N PHE A 38 2.63 0.78 -3.92
CA PHE A 38 2.99 0.25 -2.60
C PHE A 38 3.26 -1.25 -2.67
N ALA A 39 2.37 -2.00 -3.34
CA ALA A 39 2.55 -3.43 -3.51
C ALA A 39 3.83 -3.75 -4.30
N HIS A 40 4.12 -2.96 -5.34
CA HIS A 40 5.33 -3.14 -6.13
C HIS A 40 6.60 -2.92 -5.31
N ASP A 41 6.67 -1.85 -4.51
CA ASP A 41 7.83 -1.56 -3.65
C ASP A 41 7.97 -2.59 -2.53
N THR A 42 6.86 -3.03 -1.92
CA THR A 42 6.87 -4.11 -0.91
C THR A 42 7.43 -5.41 -1.50
N VAL A 43 6.98 -5.81 -2.69
CA VAL A 43 7.45 -7.02 -3.38
C VAL A 43 8.93 -6.89 -3.75
N SER A 44 9.35 -5.72 -4.25
CA SER A 44 10.76 -5.47 -4.59
C SER A 44 11.66 -5.61 -3.38
N ALA A 45 11.30 -5.03 -2.23
CA ALA A 45 12.07 -5.17 -1.00
C ALA A 45 12.19 -6.62 -0.51
N LEU A 46 11.15 -7.43 -0.70
CA LEU A 46 11.17 -8.87 -0.39
C LEU A 46 12.07 -9.66 -1.34
N LEU A 47 12.03 -9.36 -2.64
CA LEU A 47 12.91 -9.99 -3.64
C LEU A 47 14.38 -9.68 -3.37
N ASP A 48 14.69 -8.44 -2.97
CA ASP A 48 16.05 -7.97 -2.67
C ASP A 48 16.56 -8.46 -1.30
N ALA A 49 15.69 -9.01 -0.46
CA ALA A 49 16.07 -9.41 0.90
C ALA A 49 16.96 -10.65 0.92
N ILE A 50 16.59 -11.71 0.20
CA ILE A 50 17.32 -12.97 0.13
C ILE A 50 17.32 -13.46 -1.31
N GLU A 51 18.52 -13.64 -1.87
CA GLU A 51 18.68 -14.15 -3.22
C GLU A 51 18.01 -15.52 -3.37
N GLY A 52 17.17 -15.67 -4.40
CA GLY A 52 16.45 -16.90 -4.69
C GLY A 52 15.26 -17.20 -3.77
N MET A 53 14.90 -16.30 -2.84
CA MET A 53 13.68 -16.47 -2.05
C MET A 53 12.45 -16.29 -2.93
N PRO A 54 11.57 -17.31 -3.06
CA PRO A 54 10.32 -17.15 -3.81
C PRO A 54 9.40 -16.11 -3.15
N VAL A 55 8.98 -15.11 -3.92
CA VAL A 55 7.94 -14.16 -3.52
C VAL A 55 6.67 -14.46 -4.29
N LEU A 56 5.61 -14.79 -3.57
CA LEU A 56 4.32 -15.24 -4.10
C LEU A 56 3.30 -14.11 -3.90
N VAL A 57 2.88 -13.47 -4.97
CA VAL A 57 1.86 -12.43 -4.93
C VAL A 57 0.50 -13.04 -5.20
N VAL A 58 -0.39 -12.95 -4.21
CA VAL A 58 -1.75 -13.50 -4.29
C VAL A 58 -2.71 -12.39 -4.64
N THR A 59 -3.25 -12.42 -5.86
CA THR A 59 -4.15 -11.36 -6.35
C THR A 59 -5.07 -11.85 -7.45
N SER A 60 -6.20 -11.17 -7.63
CA SER A 60 -7.08 -11.24 -8.80
C SER A 60 -7.09 -9.92 -9.61
N ASP A 61 -6.31 -8.92 -9.16
CA ASP A 61 -6.25 -7.62 -9.84
C ASP A 61 -5.38 -7.72 -11.10
N PRO A 62 -5.92 -7.38 -12.29
CA PRO A 62 -5.16 -7.46 -13.55
C PRO A 62 -3.99 -6.48 -13.62
N THR A 63 -4.09 -5.32 -12.97
CA THR A 63 -3.01 -4.33 -12.94
C THR A 63 -1.83 -4.88 -12.15
N VAL A 64 -2.08 -5.45 -10.98
CA VAL A 64 -1.05 -6.11 -10.16
C VAL A 64 -0.48 -7.30 -10.93
N SER A 65 -1.33 -8.16 -11.49
CA SER A 65 -0.93 -9.36 -12.23
C SER A 65 0.03 -9.05 -13.39
N SER A 66 -0.11 -7.87 -14.02
CA SER A 66 0.69 -7.48 -15.20
C SER A 66 2.17 -7.29 -14.90
N TRP A 67 2.55 -6.91 -13.69
CA TRP A 67 3.95 -6.64 -13.32
C TRP A 67 4.59 -7.70 -12.41
N VAL A 68 3.80 -8.56 -11.77
CA VAL A 68 4.31 -9.55 -10.81
C VAL A 68 5.41 -10.43 -11.41
N THR A 69 5.14 -11.07 -12.56
CA THR A 69 6.12 -11.94 -13.21
C THR A 69 7.32 -11.19 -13.80
N PRO A 70 7.13 -10.05 -14.49
CA PRO A 70 8.25 -9.18 -14.89
C PRO A 70 9.15 -8.71 -13.74
N ALA A 71 8.60 -8.49 -12.55
CA ALA A 71 9.37 -8.12 -11.36
C ALA A 71 10.18 -9.29 -10.75
N GLY A 72 9.97 -10.52 -11.21
CA GLY A 72 10.63 -11.71 -10.67
C GLY A 72 9.85 -12.46 -9.58
N ALA A 73 8.63 -12.01 -9.28
CA ALA A 73 7.74 -12.70 -8.35
C ALA A 73 6.83 -13.72 -9.06
N ARG A 74 6.19 -14.58 -8.29
CA ARG A 74 5.26 -15.59 -8.81
C ARG A 74 3.82 -15.17 -8.51
N LEU A 75 3.00 -15.15 -9.55
CA LEU A 75 1.56 -14.89 -9.42
C LEU A 75 0.83 -16.12 -8.88
N VAL A 76 -0.03 -15.92 -7.90
CA VAL A 76 -0.96 -16.91 -7.35
C VAL A 76 -2.38 -16.34 -7.43
N PRO A 77 -3.35 -17.05 -8.01
CA PRO A 77 -4.75 -16.58 -8.05
C PRO A 77 -5.33 -16.41 -6.64
N ASP A 78 -5.97 -15.26 -6.39
CA ASP A 78 -6.73 -15.04 -5.16
C ASP A 78 -8.04 -15.85 -5.20
N PRO A 79 -8.34 -16.69 -4.19
CA PRO A 79 -9.58 -17.45 -4.13
C PRO A 79 -10.83 -16.58 -3.92
N GLY A 80 -10.69 -15.29 -3.59
CA GLY A 80 -11.82 -14.37 -3.38
C GLY A 80 -12.59 -14.58 -2.08
N LEU A 81 -12.05 -15.33 -1.12
CA LEU A 81 -12.67 -15.70 0.15
C LEU A 81 -12.11 -14.92 1.35
N GLY A 82 -11.50 -13.76 1.10
CA GLY A 82 -10.89 -12.91 2.12
C GLY A 82 -9.41 -13.11 2.32
N LEU A 83 -8.83 -12.28 3.20
CA LEU A 83 -7.38 -12.16 3.36
C LEU A 83 -6.73 -13.45 3.88
N ASP A 84 -7.34 -14.09 4.87
CA ASP A 84 -6.83 -15.36 5.41
C ASP A 84 -6.79 -16.46 4.35
N ALA A 85 -7.81 -16.52 3.49
CA ALA A 85 -7.86 -17.49 2.40
C ALA A 85 -6.79 -17.20 1.33
N ALA A 86 -6.51 -15.92 1.04
CA ALA A 86 -5.44 -15.52 0.14
C ALA A 86 -4.07 -15.93 0.69
N VAL A 87 -3.79 -15.64 1.96
CA VAL A 87 -2.56 -16.07 2.64
C VAL A 87 -2.44 -17.60 2.61
N ALA A 88 -3.48 -18.33 2.95
CA ALA A 88 -3.49 -19.78 2.92
C ALA A 88 -3.23 -20.35 1.50
N ALA A 89 -3.74 -19.69 0.44
CA ALA A 89 -3.45 -20.05 -0.94
C ALA A 89 -1.96 -19.89 -1.28
N GLY A 90 -1.37 -18.76 -0.92
CA GLY A 90 0.07 -18.53 -1.07
C GLY A 90 0.92 -19.55 -0.29
N CYS A 91 0.57 -19.82 0.97
CA CYS A 91 1.25 -20.79 1.81
C CYS A 91 1.26 -22.20 1.18
N ARG A 92 0.13 -22.64 0.60
CA ARG A 92 0.07 -23.95 -0.12
C ARG A 92 1.00 -23.99 -1.31
N VAL A 93 1.08 -22.91 -2.08
CA VAL A 93 2.00 -22.83 -3.24
C VAL A 93 3.46 -22.81 -2.77
N ALA A 94 3.78 -22.09 -1.69
CA ALA A 94 5.10 -22.07 -1.09
C ALA A 94 5.53 -23.47 -0.62
N ALA A 95 4.66 -24.17 0.10
CA ALA A 95 4.90 -25.54 0.58
C ALA A 95 5.14 -26.52 -0.58
N ALA A 96 4.31 -26.44 -1.62
CA ALA A 96 4.47 -27.27 -2.83
C ALA A 96 5.78 -26.98 -3.57
N ALA A 97 6.33 -25.77 -3.44
CA ALA A 97 7.64 -25.39 -3.98
C ALA A 97 8.82 -25.76 -3.07
N GLY A 98 8.56 -26.42 -1.93
CA GLY A 98 9.60 -26.91 -1.02
C GLY A 98 10.03 -25.91 0.07
N ALA A 99 9.31 -24.79 0.25
CA ALA A 99 9.57 -23.89 1.35
C ALA A 99 9.41 -24.62 2.71
N THR A 100 10.31 -24.35 3.63
CA THR A 100 10.21 -24.85 5.02
C THR A 100 9.69 -23.80 5.99
N ARG A 101 9.67 -22.54 5.53
CA ARG A 101 9.14 -21.38 6.26
C ARG A 101 8.43 -20.42 5.31
N VAL A 102 7.40 -19.78 5.82
CA VAL A 102 6.66 -18.75 5.10
C VAL A 102 6.60 -17.47 5.92
N ALA A 103 6.80 -16.35 5.25
CA ALA A 103 6.52 -15.01 5.77
C ALA A 103 5.37 -14.40 4.96
N ALA A 104 4.24 -14.13 5.60
CA ALA A 104 3.14 -13.38 5.01
C ALA A 104 3.30 -11.89 5.37
N VAL A 105 3.36 -11.03 4.36
CA VAL A 105 3.48 -9.57 4.47
C VAL A 105 2.43 -8.93 3.59
N LEU A 106 1.69 -7.95 4.10
CA LEU A 106 0.69 -7.24 3.27
C LEU A 106 1.38 -6.34 2.23
N GLY A 107 0.69 -6.04 1.13
CA GLY A 107 1.24 -5.28 0.01
C GLY A 107 1.19 -3.75 0.19
N ASP A 108 1.21 -3.23 1.41
CA ASP A 108 1.00 -1.81 1.71
C ASP A 108 2.09 -1.18 2.60
N HIS A 109 3.31 -1.73 2.50
CA HIS A 109 4.49 -1.24 3.20
C HIS A 109 5.48 -0.53 2.23
N PRO A 110 5.15 0.66 1.71
CA PRO A 110 5.93 1.32 0.66
C PRO A 110 7.31 1.80 1.11
N ALA A 111 7.58 1.85 2.41
CA ALA A 111 8.88 2.22 2.98
C ALA A 111 9.72 1.00 3.39
N LEU A 112 9.24 -0.22 3.17
CA LEU A 112 9.94 -1.46 3.52
C LEU A 112 11.32 -1.53 2.86
N ARG A 113 12.33 -1.94 3.63
CA ARG A 113 13.71 -2.12 3.17
C ARG A 113 14.10 -3.59 3.23
N ALA A 114 14.86 -4.04 2.24
CA ALA A 114 15.40 -5.41 2.22
C ALA A 114 16.20 -5.75 3.50
N ALA A 115 16.91 -4.78 4.08
CA ALA A 115 17.63 -4.95 5.34
C ALA A 115 16.69 -5.28 6.51
N GLU A 116 15.54 -4.59 6.61
CA GLU A 116 14.54 -4.84 7.65
C GLU A 116 13.90 -6.22 7.48
N VAL A 117 13.63 -6.63 6.24
CA VAL A 117 13.13 -7.98 5.94
C VAL A 117 14.12 -9.03 6.45
N ARG A 118 15.42 -8.87 6.16
CA ARG A 118 16.45 -9.81 6.66
C ARG A 118 16.47 -9.92 8.17
N VAL A 119 16.44 -8.79 8.87
CA VAL A 119 16.40 -8.76 10.34
C VAL A 119 15.13 -9.43 10.87
N ALA A 120 13.97 -9.16 10.27
CA ALA A 120 12.71 -9.77 10.65
C ALA A 120 12.71 -11.28 10.45
N LEU A 121 13.20 -11.77 9.30
CA LEU A 121 13.28 -13.21 9.00
C LEU A 121 14.27 -13.94 9.94
N GLU A 122 15.40 -13.29 10.29
CA GLU A 122 16.33 -13.83 11.25
C GLU A 122 15.70 -13.95 12.66
N ALA A 123 15.07 -12.89 13.14
CA ALA A 123 14.44 -12.87 14.47
C ALA A 123 13.27 -13.86 14.55
N THR A 124 12.34 -13.83 13.59
CA THR A 124 11.18 -14.72 13.54
C THR A 124 11.57 -16.17 13.27
N GLY A 125 12.69 -16.39 12.56
CA GLY A 125 13.23 -17.70 12.24
C GLY A 125 13.60 -18.56 13.47
N ARG A 126 13.74 -17.96 14.64
CA ARG A 126 14.03 -18.64 15.92
C ARG A 126 12.77 -19.26 16.55
N HIS A 127 11.59 -18.97 16.00
CA HIS A 127 10.30 -19.44 16.52
C HIS A 127 9.56 -20.25 15.46
N PRO A 128 8.81 -21.30 15.82
CA PRO A 128 7.99 -22.06 14.88
C PRO A 128 6.92 -21.18 14.16
N ALA A 129 6.37 -20.21 14.89
CA ALA A 129 5.43 -19.23 14.40
C ALA A 129 5.64 -17.90 15.15
N ALA A 130 5.65 -16.79 14.44
CA ALA A 130 5.83 -15.47 15.03
C ALA A 130 4.98 -14.41 14.34
N VAL A 131 4.65 -13.34 15.05
CA VAL A 131 3.98 -12.15 14.56
C VAL A 131 4.80 -10.91 14.86
N VAL A 132 5.05 -10.10 13.86
CA VAL A 132 5.57 -8.73 14.00
C VAL A 132 4.38 -7.79 13.85
N PRO A 133 4.01 -7.03 14.89
CA PRO A 133 2.88 -6.12 14.82
C PRO A 133 3.19 -4.91 13.95
N ASP A 134 2.13 -4.23 13.49
CA ASP A 134 2.22 -2.92 12.84
C ASP A 134 2.75 -1.83 13.79
N ALA A 135 2.85 -0.60 13.31
CA ALA A 135 3.36 0.53 14.10
C ALA A 135 2.49 0.85 15.32
N ASP A 136 1.17 0.67 15.22
CA ASP A 136 0.22 0.88 16.31
C ASP A 136 0.19 -0.31 17.30
N GLY A 137 0.81 -1.43 16.96
CA GLY A 137 0.87 -2.64 17.77
C GLY A 137 -0.42 -3.47 17.76
N LEU A 138 -1.40 -3.12 16.94
CA LEU A 138 -2.73 -3.74 16.88
C LEU A 138 -2.88 -4.69 15.70
N GLY A 139 -2.40 -4.30 14.52
CA GLY A 139 -2.41 -5.10 13.31
C GLY A 139 -1.16 -5.97 13.18
N THR A 140 -1.04 -6.63 12.04
CA THR A 140 0.06 -7.55 11.74
C THR A 140 0.81 -7.09 10.49
N ALA A 141 2.04 -6.64 10.67
CA ALA A 141 2.94 -6.26 9.57
C ALA A 141 3.56 -7.50 8.89
N MET A 142 4.01 -8.47 9.69
CA MET A 142 4.55 -9.73 9.19
C MET A 142 4.08 -10.89 10.07
N LEU A 143 3.63 -11.95 9.44
CA LEU A 143 3.32 -13.23 10.09
C LEU A 143 4.24 -14.31 9.54
N THR A 144 4.90 -15.06 10.41
CA THR A 144 5.76 -16.16 9.98
C THR A 144 5.33 -17.48 10.58
N LEU A 145 5.53 -18.55 9.81
CA LEU A 145 5.20 -19.90 10.24
C LEU A 145 6.11 -20.96 9.58
N THR A 146 6.31 -22.04 10.30
CA THR A 146 7.01 -23.23 9.77
C THR A 146 6.05 -24.04 8.90
N VAL A 147 6.53 -24.50 7.78
CA VAL A 147 5.81 -25.45 6.91
C VAL A 147 6.06 -26.87 7.41
N PRO A 148 5.05 -27.62 7.85
CA PRO A 148 5.21 -29.00 8.27
C PRO A 148 5.67 -29.86 7.10
N ARG A 149 6.63 -30.76 7.34
CA ARG A 149 7.10 -31.69 6.31
C ARG A 149 6.06 -32.75 6.03
N GLY A 150 5.69 -32.89 4.75
CA GLY A 150 4.76 -33.96 4.31
C GLY A 150 3.31 -33.72 4.68
N GLU A 151 3.00 -32.61 5.33
CA GLU A 151 1.64 -32.24 5.67
C GLU A 151 1.10 -31.16 4.71
N SER A 152 -0.19 -31.23 4.47
CA SER A 152 -0.89 -30.19 3.73
C SER A 152 -0.97 -28.91 4.58
N MET A 153 -0.67 -27.74 3.99
CA MET A 153 -0.93 -26.42 4.59
C MET A 153 -2.44 -26.12 4.76
N ALA A 154 -3.31 -27.14 4.61
CA ALA A 154 -4.76 -26.98 4.78
C ALA A 154 -5.19 -26.56 6.19
N GLY A 155 -4.33 -26.77 7.19
CA GLY A 155 -4.57 -26.39 8.59
C GLY A 155 -3.97 -25.05 8.99
N VAL A 156 -3.38 -24.27 8.07
CA VAL A 156 -2.86 -22.94 8.39
C VAL A 156 -4.01 -22.04 8.84
N ARG A 157 -3.93 -21.58 10.08
CA ARG A 157 -4.89 -20.67 10.67
C ARG A 157 -4.23 -19.31 10.81
N THR A 158 -4.82 -18.32 10.17
CA THR A 158 -4.47 -16.91 10.31
C THR A 158 -5.72 -16.13 10.75
N ALA A 159 -5.52 -14.93 11.28
CA ALA A 159 -6.60 -14.10 11.80
C ALA A 159 -6.32 -12.63 11.48
N PHE A 160 -6.13 -12.34 10.21
CA PHE A 160 -5.92 -10.98 9.73
C PHE A 160 -7.18 -10.13 9.87
N GLY A 161 -7.00 -8.84 10.17
CA GLY A 161 -8.06 -7.87 10.38
C GLY A 161 -7.81 -7.01 11.62
N ALA A 162 -8.83 -6.34 12.10
CA ALA A 162 -8.72 -5.50 13.29
C ALA A 162 -8.26 -6.32 14.51
N GLY A 163 -7.20 -5.87 15.19
CA GLY A 163 -6.65 -6.57 16.35
C GLY A 163 -5.91 -7.87 16.01
N SER A 164 -5.44 -8.01 14.77
CA SER A 164 -4.84 -9.27 14.27
C SER A 164 -3.57 -9.68 15.03
N ALA A 165 -2.79 -8.74 15.58
CA ALA A 165 -1.61 -9.10 16.36
C ALA A 165 -1.98 -9.97 17.56
N ALA A 166 -2.94 -9.53 18.38
CA ALA A 166 -3.44 -10.29 19.53
C ALA A 166 -4.14 -11.59 19.11
N ALA A 167 -4.86 -11.57 17.98
CA ALA A 167 -5.51 -12.77 17.46
C ALA A 167 -4.47 -13.83 17.02
N HIS A 168 -3.37 -13.42 16.41
CA HIS A 168 -2.28 -14.33 16.07
C HIS A 168 -1.54 -14.84 17.32
N GLU A 169 -1.33 -14.00 18.34
CA GLU A 169 -0.80 -14.46 19.63
C GLU A 169 -1.70 -15.56 20.24
N ALA A 170 -3.03 -15.37 20.21
CA ALA A 170 -3.99 -16.38 20.67
C ALA A 170 -3.94 -17.68 19.87
N LEU A 171 -3.48 -17.64 18.61
CA LEU A 171 -3.20 -18.82 17.77
C LEU A 171 -1.83 -19.46 18.05
N GLY A 172 -1.05 -18.91 18.98
CA GLY A 172 0.26 -19.45 19.39
C GLY A 172 1.47 -18.84 18.68
N HIS A 173 1.30 -17.73 17.96
CA HIS A 173 2.44 -17.01 17.38
C HIS A 173 3.15 -16.20 18.46
N VAL A 174 4.49 -16.25 18.45
CA VAL A 174 5.30 -15.42 19.34
C VAL A 174 5.34 -14.00 18.82
N ARG A 175 4.88 -13.04 19.62
CA ARG A 175 4.95 -11.62 19.29
C ARG A 175 6.38 -11.10 19.41
N LEU A 176 6.85 -10.39 18.41
CA LEU A 176 8.17 -9.76 18.36
C LEU A 176 8.03 -8.29 17.99
N ASP A 177 8.19 -7.41 19.00
CA ASP A 177 8.15 -5.96 18.82
C ASP A 177 9.52 -5.47 18.32
N LEU A 178 9.79 -5.64 17.02
CA LEU A 178 11.05 -5.28 16.39
C LEU A 178 11.05 -3.79 16.04
N ASP A 179 12.21 -3.12 16.15
CA ASP A 179 12.40 -1.74 15.68
C ASP A 179 12.72 -1.74 14.18
N LEU A 180 11.69 -1.92 13.37
CA LEU A 180 11.75 -2.01 11.91
C LEU A 180 10.65 -1.11 11.32
N PRO A 181 10.84 0.22 11.33
CA PRO A 181 9.77 1.16 11.01
C PRO A 181 9.24 1.00 9.57
N GLY A 182 10.09 0.71 8.58
CA GLY A 182 9.66 0.49 7.21
C GLY A 182 8.80 -0.77 7.02
N LEU A 183 9.02 -1.81 7.85
CA LEU A 183 8.17 -2.99 7.88
C LEU A 183 6.86 -2.74 8.63
N ARG A 184 6.89 -1.95 9.71
CA ARG A 184 5.74 -1.81 10.62
C ARG A 184 4.74 -0.73 10.20
N VAL A 185 5.17 0.24 9.38
CA VAL A 185 4.28 1.29 8.87
C VAL A 185 3.62 0.82 7.58
N ASP A 186 2.35 0.43 7.70
CA ASP A 186 1.43 0.23 6.58
C ASP A 186 0.69 1.54 6.26
N VAL A 187 0.38 1.76 4.99
CA VAL A 187 -0.27 3.00 4.56
C VAL A 187 -1.75 2.78 4.32
N ASP A 188 -2.58 3.22 5.26
CA ASP A 188 -4.04 3.17 5.14
C ASP A 188 -4.71 4.54 4.99
N ASP A 189 -4.07 5.60 5.50
CA ASP A 189 -4.60 6.97 5.51
C ASP A 189 -3.51 8.01 5.23
N ALA A 190 -3.88 9.30 5.25
CA ALA A 190 -2.96 10.41 4.99
C ALA A 190 -1.84 10.50 6.05
N ARG A 191 -2.11 10.13 7.31
CA ARG A 191 -1.12 10.17 8.39
C ARG A 191 -0.04 9.11 8.18
N SER A 192 -0.45 7.87 7.94
CA SER A 192 0.48 6.77 7.68
C SER A 192 1.25 6.97 6.36
N LEU A 193 0.63 7.59 5.33
CA LEU A 193 1.34 8.00 4.11
C LEU A 193 2.44 9.03 4.40
N ALA A 194 2.14 10.05 5.19
CA ALA A 194 3.14 11.06 5.58
C ALA A 194 4.28 10.43 6.40
N GLU A 195 3.99 9.46 7.25
CA GLU A 195 5.00 8.72 8.01
C GLU A 195 5.88 7.85 7.11
N ALA A 196 5.28 7.06 6.22
CA ALA A 196 6.02 6.28 5.23
C ALA A 196 6.88 7.17 4.32
N THR A 197 6.39 8.37 3.96
CA THR A 197 7.16 9.36 3.18
C THR A 197 8.39 9.85 3.94
N ARG A 198 8.30 10.09 5.25
CA ARG A 198 9.45 10.47 6.09
C ARG A 198 10.47 9.34 6.24
N LEU A 199 10.03 8.09 6.27
CA LEU A 199 10.90 6.91 6.26
C LEU A 199 11.59 6.71 4.91
N GLY A 200 11.04 7.28 3.85
CA GLY A 200 11.50 7.20 2.47
C GLY A 200 10.79 6.09 1.70
N LEU A 201 9.89 6.50 0.83
CA LEU A 201 9.15 5.59 -0.07
C LEU A 201 10.09 4.88 -1.06
N GLY A 202 9.69 3.70 -1.48
CA GLY A 202 10.28 3.03 -2.62
C GLY A 202 10.03 3.80 -3.94
N PRO A 203 10.75 3.46 -5.01
CA PRO A 203 10.75 4.25 -6.24
C PRO A 203 9.41 4.29 -6.97
N HIS A 204 8.60 3.22 -6.89
CA HIS A 204 7.28 3.19 -7.51
C HIS A 204 6.30 4.08 -6.76
N SER A 205 6.28 4.00 -5.44
CA SER A 205 5.43 4.82 -4.56
C SER A 205 5.79 6.29 -4.63
N ALA A 206 7.07 6.64 -4.63
CA ALA A 206 7.53 8.02 -4.77
C ALA A 206 7.08 8.63 -6.11
N ARG A 207 7.19 7.87 -7.22
CA ARG A 207 6.71 8.34 -8.53
C ARG A 207 5.20 8.47 -8.60
N ALA A 208 4.46 7.52 -8.02
CA ALA A 208 3.00 7.56 -8.00
C ALA A 208 2.49 8.74 -7.17
N LEU A 209 3.11 8.99 -6.01
CA LEU A 209 2.78 10.14 -5.16
C LEU A 209 3.10 11.47 -5.86
N ALA A 210 4.27 11.57 -6.50
CA ALA A 210 4.63 12.77 -7.28
C ALA A 210 3.61 13.05 -8.39
N ARG A 211 3.15 12.01 -9.12
CA ARG A 211 2.08 12.19 -10.12
C ARG A 211 0.78 12.65 -9.50
N ALA A 212 0.36 12.03 -8.39
CA ALA A 212 -0.87 12.42 -7.70
C ALA A 212 -0.82 13.90 -7.24
N THR A 213 0.34 14.38 -6.80
CA THR A 213 0.56 15.77 -6.38
C THR A 213 0.68 16.74 -7.57
N VAL A 214 1.36 16.34 -8.66
CA VAL A 214 1.53 17.20 -9.85
C VAL A 214 0.23 17.35 -10.63
N HIS A 215 -0.62 16.31 -10.69
CA HIS A 215 -1.89 16.39 -11.40
C HIS A 215 -3.03 16.96 -10.54
N GLY A 216 -2.83 17.17 -9.24
CA GLY A 216 -3.87 17.64 -8.32
C GLY A 216 -5.11 16.73 -8.32
N VAL A 217 -6.05 17.05 -7.47
CA VAL A 217 -7.36 16.41 -7.49
C VAL A 217 -8.16 16.99 -8.64
N GLN A 218 -8.75 16.14 -9.50
CA GLN A 218 -9.60 16.63 -10.60
C GLN A 218 -10.94 17.08 -10.04
N ALA A 219 -11.36 18.28 -10.45
CA ALA A 219 -12.61 18.87 -10.00
C ALA A 219 -13.29 19.64 -11.15
N THR A 220 -14.58 19.90 -10.96
CA THR A 220 -15.36 20.79 -11.82
C THR A 220 -15.81 21.99 -10.97
N ILE A 221 -15.58 23.20 -11.43
CA ILE A 221 -16.06 24.40 -10.74
C ILE A 221 -17.57 24.33 -10.66
N HIS A 222 -18.09 24.28 -9.43
CA HIS A 222 -19.52 24.18 -9.16
C HIS A 222 -20.18 25.56 -9.06
N CYS A 223 -19.57 26.45 -8.29
CA CYS A 223 -19.97 27.86 -8.22
C CYS A 223 -18.73 28.76 -8.08
N ILE A 224 -18.87 30.02 -8.46
CA ILE A 224 -17.85 31.07 -8.30
C ILE A 224 -18.53 32.40 -8.09
N ALA A 225 -18.10 33.15 -7.08
CA ALA A 225 -18.56 34.48 -6.76
C ALA A 225 -17.65 35.55 -7.39
N ASP A 226 -18.10 36.82 -7.38
CA ASP A 226 -17.35 37.92 -7.98
C ASP A 226 -16.01 38.20 -7.27
N ASP A 227 -15.88 37.82 -6.00
CA ASP A 227 -14.63 37.94 -5.22
C ASP A 227 -13.64 36.77 -5.50
N GLY A 228 -14.04 35.82 -6.35
CA GLY A 228 -13.22 34.64 -6.69
C GLY A 228 -13.37 33.47 -5.72
N SER A 229 -14.18 33.61 -4.66
CA SER A 229 -14.57 32.47 -3.81
C SER A 229 -15.59 31.60 -4.53
N GLY A 230 -15.73 30.34 -4.08
CA GLY A 230 -16.71 29.44 -4.67
C GLY A 230 -16.58 28.01 -4.16
N SER A 231 -17.00 27.07 -4.98
CA SER A 231 -16.82 25.64 -4.70
C SER A 231 -16.50 24.86 -5.97
N ALA A 232 -15.87 23.72 -5.78
CA ALA A 232 -15.60 22.75 -6.83
C ALA A 232 -16.10 21.37 -6.42
N LEU A 233 -16.63 20.62 -7.38
CA LEU A 233 -17.11 19.26 -7.20
C LEU A 233 -16.03 18.29 -7.66
N LEU A 234 -15.58 17.43 -6.78
CA LEU A 234 -14.65 16.34 -7.09
C LEU A 234 -15.34 15.25 -7.94
N ASP A 235 -14.56 14.39 -8.57
CA ASP A 235 -15.10 13.29 -9.41
C ASP A 235 -15.88 12.25 -8.61
N ASP A 236 -15.66 12.17 -7.30
CA ASP A 236 -16.41 11.32 -6.37
C ASP A 236 -17.69 11.97 -5.80
N GLY A 237 -17.99 13.20 -6.23
CA GLY A 237 -19.17 13.94 -5.82
C GLY A 237 -19.01 14.77 -4.53
N VAL A 238 -17.80 14.80 -3.96
CA VAL A 238 -17.53 15.65 -2.79
C VAL A 238 -17.36 17.09 -3.23
N GLU A 239 -18.05 18.01 -2.56
CA GLU A 239 -17.91 19.45 -2.78
C GLU A 239 -16.82 19.99 -1.84
N VAL A 240 -15.91 20.80 -2.41
CA VAL A 240 -14.79 21.42 -1.69
C VAL A 240 -14.82 22.94 -1.87
N ASP A 241 -14.43 23.67 -0.85
CA ASP A 241 -14.39 25.12 -0.86
C ASP A 241 -13.25 25.63 -1.74
N LEU A 242 -13.52 26.71 -2.48
CA LEU A 242 -12.56 27.49 -3.24
C LEU A 242 -12.37 28.86 -2.56
N PRO A 243 -11.32 29.04 -1.75
CA PRO A 243 -10.98 30.34 -1.20
C PRO A 243 -10.63 31.36 -2.30
N PRO A 244 -10.88 32.66 -2.12
CA PRO A 244 -10.67 33.69 -3.14
C PRO A 244 -9.25 33.74 -3.70
N ASP A 245 -8.28 33.37 -2.90
CA ASP A 245 -6.84 33.40 -3.23
C ASP A 245 -6.32 32.10 -3.88
N ALA A 246 -7.12 31.03 -3.89
CA ALA A 246 -6.70 29.73 -4.49
C ALA A 246 -6.41 29.87 -6.01
N ALA A 247 -7.25 30.59 -6.74
CA ALA A 247 -7.06 30.87 -8.16
C ALA A 247 -5.88 31.85 -8.39
N GLN A 248 -5.75 32.88 -7.54
CA GLN A 248 -4.69 33.89 -7.64
C GLN A 248 -3.29 33.27 -7.41
N ARG A 249 -3.14 32.37 -6.45
CA ARG A 249 -1.89 31.66 -6.17
C ARG A 249 -1.42 30.81 -7.36
N SER A 250 -2.32 30.49 -8.27
CA SER A 250 -2.05 29.65 -9.45
C SER A 250 -1.90 30.45 -10.74
N GLY A 251 -1.92 31.79 -10.69
CA GLY A 251 -1.82 32.67 -11.87
C GLY A 251 -3.07 32.71 -12.74
N LEU A 252 -4.17 32.09 -12.31
CA LEU A 252 -5.43 32.10 -13.07
C LEU A 252 -6.20 33.40 -12.83
N ARG A 253 -6.61 34.07 -13.92
CA ARG A 253 -7.34 35.33 -13.85
C ARG A 253 -8.85 35.14 -13.67
N HIS A 254 -9.40 34.06 -14.23
CA HIS A 254 -10.85 33.79 -14.19
C HIS A 254 -11.10 32.28 -14.20
N LEU A 255 -12.00 31.84 -13.33
CA LEU A 255 -12.59 30.51 -13.33
C LEU A 255 -14.05 30.59 -13.82
N ARG A 256 -14.57 29.53 -14.41
CA ARG A 256 -15.95 29.48 -14.91
C ARG A 256 -16.66 28.26 -14.35
N VAL A 257 -17.93 28.40 -14.00
CA VAL A 257 -18.79 27.26 -13.65
C VAL A 257 -18.78 26.22 -14.77
N GLY A 258 -18.62 24.95 -14.41
CA GLY A 258 -18.47 23.83 -15.36
C GLY A 258 -17.05 23.63 -15.89
N GLN A 259 -16.09 24.47 -15.54
CA GLN A 259 -14.70 24.31 -15.97
C GLN A 259 -14.02 23.16 -15.21
N ARG A 260 -13.36 22.27 -15.96
CA ARG A 260 -12.49 21.23 -15.37
C ARG A 260 -11.18 21.84 -14.95
N VAL A 261 -10.79 21.56 -13.72
CA VAL A 261 -9.58 22.06 -13.07
C VAL A 261 -8.89 20.93 -12.32
N SER A 262 -7.62 21.12 -12.05
CA SER A 262 -6.89 20.37 -11.03
C SER A 262 -6.75 21.26 -9.79
N ILE A 263 -6.96 20.72 -8.60
CA ILE A 263 -6.85 21.44 -7.34
C ILE A 263 -5.93 20.73 -6.36
N GLU A 264 -5.19 21.48 -5.58
CA GLU A 264 -4.56 20.98 -4.34
C GLU A 264 -5.52 21.24 -3.18
N LEU A 265 -5.70 20.24 -2.32
CA LEU A 265 -6.52 20.37 -1.12
C LEU A 265 -5.64 20.71 0.09
N ASP A 266 -6.25 21.31 1.09
CA ASP A 266 -5.65 21.50 2.41
C ASP A 266 -5.53 20.15 3.17
N GLU A 267 -4.92 20.17 4.36
CA GLU A 267 -4.74 18.96 5.18
C GLU A 267 -6.07 18.31 5.60
N SER A 268 -7.16 19.07 5.64
CA SER A 268 -8.49 18.56 5.97
C SER A 268 -9.20 17.91 4.77
N GLY A 269 -8.75 18.21 3.56
CA GLY A 269 -9.42 17.81 2.31
C GLY A 269 -10.68 18.60 1.99
N ALA A 270 -11.00 19.67 2.75
CA ALA A 270 -12.25 20.42 2.63
C ALA A 270 -12.13 21.69 1.76
N ALA A 271 -10.93 22.24 1.60
CA ALA A 271 -10.71 23.45 0.83
C ALA A 271 -9.54 23.33 -0.15
N ALA A 272 -9.65 24.01 -1.31
CA ALA A 272 -8.58 24.09 -2.29
C ALA A 272 -7.53 25.13 -1.86
N THR A 273 -6.26 24.72 -1.85
CA THR A 273 -5.13 25.63 -1.61
C THR A 273 -4.60 26.23 -2.91
N ARG A 274 -4.73 25.50 -4.03
CA ARG A 274 -4.33 25.91 -5.40
C ARG A 274 -5.25 25.32 -6.43
N VAL A 275 -5.40 26.01 -7.58
CA VAL A 275 -6.24 25.59 -8.70
C VAL A 275 -5.51 25.87 -10.01
N TRP A 276 -5.47 24.92 -10.94
CA TRP A 276 -4.93 25.13 -12.29
C TRP A 276 -5.74 24.38 -13.35
N ILE A 277 -5.53 24.73 -14.62
CA ILE A 277 -6.24 24.08 -15.74
C ILE A 277 -5.73 22.65 -15.90
N THR A 278 -6.65 21.71 -16.03
CA THR A 278 -6.32 20.29 -16.26
C THR A 278 -5.40 20.11 -17.48
N GLY A 279 -4.27 19.43 -17.26
CA GLY A 279 -3.26 19.18 -18.30
C GLY A 279 -2.17 20.25 -18.44
N ILE A 280 -2.25 21.34 -17.64
CA ILE A 280 -1.22 22.36 -17.54
C ILE A 280 -0.72 22.33 -16.10
N GLY A 281 0.59 22.09 -15.90
CA GLY A 281 1.19 21.98 -14.57
C GLY A 281 1.09 23.27 -13.76
N PRO A 282 1.19 23.19 -12.41
CA PRO A 282 1.23 24.39 -11.57
C PRO A 282 2.50 25.19 -11.88
N GLY A 283 2.34 26.42 -12.38
CA GLY A 283 3.43 27.35 -12.69
C GLY A 283 3.88 27.40 -14.16
N GLU A 284 3.18 26.76 -15.08
CA GLU A 284 3.36 26.98 -16.52
C GLU A 284 2.53 28.19 -16.98
N ASP A 285 3.21 29.23 -17.48
CA ASP A 285 2.54 30.39 -18.08
C ASP A 285 1.96 30.02 -19.45
N ILE A 286 0.66 30.28 -19.65
CA ILE A 286 0.00 30.17 -20.95
C ILE A 286 0.36 31.44 -21.72
N HIS A 287 1.20 31.35 -22.74
CA HIS A 287 1.51 32.40 -23.70
C HIS A 287 0.45 32.48 -24.80
#